data_72ce3a64ec565c7808713dd8ba00d44a
#
_entry.id   72ce3a64ec565c7808713dd8ba00d44a
#
_cell.length_a   1.000
_cell.length_b   1.000
_cell.length_c   1.000
_cell.angle_alpha   90.00
_cell.angle_beta   90.00
_cell.angle_gamma   90.00
#
_symmetry.space_group_name_H-M   'P 1'
#
loop_
_entity.id
_entity.type
_entity.pdbx_description
1 polymer ?
#
loop_
_entity_poly.entity_id
_entity_poly.type
_entity_poly.pdbx_seq_one_letter_code
_entity_poly.pdbx_strand_id
1 'polypeptide(L)'
;MALDGRVLLLNQTYEPLGTVSVARAVIMAFKNTVTVEECDGDRVLRSARAEFPVPSVIRRRVYINVRKRREASGMKRLRIYMRDKFRCQYCGVKKAPRELTLDHILPRSRGGDNSPVNVVTACVPCNNRKGDRTPAEARMPLLTSQSALRVKLERVVLCHYAEARAEWRKYLFMDVYDDRDVRDRVSRENC
;
A
#
# COMPACT_ATOMS: atom_id res chain seq x y z
N MET A 1 24.79 -1.08 13.96
CA MET A 1 23.34 -1.34 14.04
C MET A 1 22.70 -0.78 12.79
N ALA A 2 21.99 -1.62 12.04
CA ALA A 2 21.38 -1.18 10.78
C ALA A 2 20.22 -0.20 11.05
N LEU A 3 20.26 0.95 10.38
CA LEU A 3 19.18 1.94 10.34
C LEU A 3 18.03 1.44 9.44
N ASP A 4 17.80 0.11 9.45
CA ASP A 4 16.77 -0.53 8.67
C ASP A 4 15.39 -0.26 9.27
N GLY A 5 14.47 -0.02 8.39
CA GLY A 5 13.08 0.22 8.77
C GLY A 5 12.50 1.45 8.08
N ARG A 6 11.17 1.50 8.15
CA ARG A 6 10.38 2.62 7.64
C ARG A 6 9.73 3.36 8.80
N VAL A 7 9.61 4.67 8.66
CA VAL A 7 8.96 5.59 9.60
C VAL A 7 7.79 6.21 8.87
N LEU A 8 6.62 6.21 9.50
CA LEU A 8 5.43 6.85 8.96
C LEU A 8 5.62 8.37 9.00
N LEU A 9 5.43 9.02 7.88
CA LEU A 9 5.46 10.47 7.77
C LEU A 9 4.04 11.00 7.63
N LEU A 10 3.65 11.85 8.57
CA LEU A 10 2.37 12.55 8.58
C LEU A 10 2.53 14.01 8.16
N ASN A 11 1.45 14.57 7.60
CA ASN A 11 1.31 16.00 7.41
C ASN A 11 1.04 16.69 8.76
N GLN A 12 1.07 18.01 8.80
CA GLN A 12 0.67 18.79 9.99
C GLN A 12 -0.74 18.42 10.47
N THR A 13 -1.63 18.09 9.55
CA THR A 13 -3.02 17.69 9.80
C THR A 13 -3.20 16.20 10.13
N TYR A 14 -2.12 15.48 10.47
CA TYR A 14 -2.11 14.02 10.69
C TYR A 14 -2.47 13.17 9.47
N GLU A 15 -2.61 13.78 8.29
CA GLU A 15 -2.83 13.04 7.04
C GLU A 15 -1.56 12.27 6.66
N PRO A 16 -1.63 10.96 6.36
CA PRO A 16 -0.49 10.18 5.94
C PRO A 16 0.10 10.67 4.62
N LEU A 17 1.38 11.03 4.61
CA LEU A 17 2.12 11.45 3.42
C LEU A 17 2.90 10.30 2.77
N GLY A 18 3.18 9.24 3.53
CA GLY A 18 3.98 8.11 3.07
C GLY A 18 4.96 7.62 4.11
N THR A 19 6.05 6.99 3.69
CA THR A 19 7.10 6.50 4.58
C THR A 19 8.46 7.04 4.19
N VAL A 20 9.34 7.20 5.19
CA VAL A 20 10.76 7.55 5.02
C VAL A 20 11.65 6.51 5.72
N SER A 21 12.94 6.46 5.39
CA SER A 21 13.89 5.64 6.15
C SER A 21 14.12 6.21 7.55
N VAL A 22 14.50 5.36 8.51
CA VAL A 22 14.86 5.77 9.86
C VAL A 22 15.92 6.86 9.84
N ALA A 23 16.99 6.71 9.04
CA ALA A 23 18.03 7.72 8.91
C ALA A 23 17.49 9.09 8.49
N ARG A 24 16.58 9.12 7.51
CA ARG A 24 15.96 10.35 7.04
C ARG A 24 15.05 10.97 8.11
N ALA A 25 14.30 10.16 8.83
CA ALA A 25 13.43 10.62 9.92
C ALA A 25 14.24 11.29 11.04
N VAL A 26 15.36 10.68 11.43
CA VAL A 26 16.29 11.23 12.44
C VAL A 26 16.88 12.56 11.97
N ILE A 27 17.36 12.64 10.73
CA ILE A 27 17.87 13.91 10.17
C ILE A 27 16.79 15.00 10.18
N MET A 28 15.55 14.65 9.84
CA MET A 28 14.43 15.60 9.86
C MET A 28 14.09 16.06 11.27
N ALA A 29 14.17 15.18 12.27
CA ALA A 29 13.98 15.51 13.68
C ALA A 29 15.08 16.46 14.19
N PHE A 30 16.35 16.16 13.91
CA PHE A 30 17.47 17.07 14.27
C PHE A 30 17.38 18.44 13.60
N LYS A 31 16.90 18.49 12.34
CA LYS A 31 16.63 19.75 11.65
C LYS A 31 15.37 20.47 12.12
N ASN A 32 14.71 19.95 13.15
CA ASN A 32 13.47 20.52 13.72
C ASN A 32 12.33 20.72 12.69
N THR A 33 12.32 19.94 11.59
CA THR A 33 11.31 20.03 10.53
C THR A 33 10.10 19.14 10.77
N VAL A 34 10.23 18.22 11.73
CA VAL A 34 9.17 17.28 12.16
C VAL A 34 9.11 17.18 13.68
N THR A 35 7.99 16.70 14.20
CA THR A 35 7.81 16.24 15.57
C THR A 35 7.77 14.72 15.55
N VAL A 36 8.42 14.06 16.51
CA VAL A 36 8.30 12.62 16.73
C VAL A 36 7.01 12.39 17.51
N GLU A 37 6.08 11.64 16.94
CA GLU A 37 4.79 11.32 17.56
C GLU A 37 4.85 9.95 18.27
N GLU A 38 5.56 8.97 17.68
CA GLU A 38 5.73 7.63 18.22
C GLU A 38 7.14 7.14 18.00
N CYS A 39 7.64 6.32 18.94
CA CYS A 39 8.92 5.61 18.83
C CYS A 39 8.70 4.11 18.57
N ASP A 40 9.71 3.44 18.05
CA ASP A 40 9.71 1.99 17.72
C ASP A 40 10.08 1.17 18.97
N GLY A 41 9.17 1.09 19.93
CA GLY A 41 9.40 0.40 21.20
C GLY A 41 10.64 0.95 21.91
N ASP A 42 11.45 0.04 22.46
CA ASP A 42 12.69 0.38 23.20
C ASP A 42 13.93 0.51 22.30
N ARG A 43 13.74 0.54 20.97
CA ARG A 43 14.87 0.70 20.05
C ARG A 43 15.50 2.09 20.18
N VAL A 44 16.81 2.12 20.40
CA VAL A 44 17.58 3.36 20.50
C VAL A 44 18.75 3.38 19.51
N LEU A 45 19.01 4.54 18.97
CA LEU A 45 20.21 4.86 18.21
C LEU A 45 21.23 5.42 19.18
N ARG A 46 22.42 4.81 19.24
CA ARG A 46 23.50 5.26 20.09
C ARG A 46 24.54 6.00 19.27
N SER A 47 24.90 7.18 19.74
CA SER A 47 26.08 7.90 19.29
C SER A 47 27.11 7.96 20.42
N ALA A 48 28.31 8.47 20.15
CA ALA A 48 29.34 8.62 21.17
C ALA A 48 28.94 9.50 22.35
N ARG A 49 27.91 10.36 22.22
CA ARG A 49 27.51 11.35 23.22
C ARG A 49 26.05 11.32 23.64
N ALA A 50 25.21 10.56 22.93
CA ALA A 50 23.77 10.55 23.18
C ALA A 50 23.08 9.31 22.67
N GLU A 51 21.95 8.96 23.29
CA GLU A 51 21.01 7.95 22.83
C GLU A 51 19.75 8.63 22.32
N PHE A 52 19.22 8.15 21.19
CA PHE A 52 18.00 8.67 20.59
C PHE A 52 17.02 7.52 20.34
N PRO A 53 15.78 7.62 20.83
CA PRO A 53 14.77 6.63 20.48
C PRO A 53 14.53 6.61 18.97
N VAL A 54 14.39 5.40 18.41
CA VAL A 54 14.10 5.25 16.99
C VAL A 54 12.68 5.73 16.71
N PRO A 55 12.48 6.74 15.86
CA PRO A 55 11.13 7.18 15.54
C PRO A 55 10.40 6.12 14.71
N SER A 56 9.13 5.86 15.02
CA SER A 56 8.19 5.05 14.24
C SER A 56 7.22 5.93 13.45
N VAL A 57 6.75 7.02 14.05
CA VAL A 57 5.85 8.00 13.42
C VAL A 57 6.39 9.40 13.63
N ILE A 58 6.47 10.16 12.55
CA ILE A 58 6.87 11.58 12.57
C ILE A 58 5.83 12.44 11.83
N ARG A 59 5.60 13.66 12.34
CA ARG A 59 4.65 14.62 11.77
C ARG A 59 5.37 15.89 11.34
N ARG A 60 5.03 16.39 10.16
CA ARG A 60 5.53 17.67 9.65
C ARG A 60 5.04 18.82 10.53
N ARG A 61 5.93 19.77 10.80
CA ARG A 61 5.57 21.02 11.50
C ARG A 61 4.88 22.03 10.60
N VAL A 62 5.13 21.95 9.29
CA VAL A 62 4.54 22.80 8.26
C VAL A 62 3.70 21.95 7.31
N TYR A 63 2.52 22.43 6.99
CA TYR A 63 1.62 21.75 6.05
C TYR A 63 2.23 21.65 4.66
N ILE A 64 2.12 20.46 4.07
CA ILE A 64 2.50 20.20 2.68
C ILE A 64 1.26 19.90 1.86
N ASN A 65 1.06 20.70 0.80
CA ASN A 65 0.01 20.41 -0.18
C ASN A 65 0.47 19.27 -1.11
N VAL A 66 -0.19 18.11 -1.01
CA VAL A 66 0.20 16.88 -1.73
C VAL A 66 -0.37 16.83 -3.15
N ARG A 67 -1.08 17.87 -3.59
CA ARG A 67 -1.65 17.92 -4.95
C ARG A 67 -0.52 17.89 -5.98
N LYS A 68 -0.30 16.73 -6.63
CA LYS A 68 0.61 16.47 -7.77
C LYS A 68 1.97 15.87 -7.46
N ARG A 69 2.05 14.77 -6.74
CA ARG A 69 3.23 13.91 -6.87
C ARG A 69 3.03 12.94 -8.05
N ARG A 70 3.70 13.20 -9.19
CA ARG A 70 3.76 12.24 -10.31
C ARG A 70 4.39 10.94 -9.81
N GLU A 71 3.68 9.84 -9.94
CA GLU A 71 4.16 8.52 -9.55
C GLU A 71 5.25 8.03 -10.51
N ALA A 72 6.39 7.60 -9.95
CA ALA A 72 7.40 6.86 -10.71
C ALA A 72 6.85 5.48 -11.12
N SER A 73 6.98 5.12 -12.40
CA SER A 73 6.33 3.94 -13.00
C SER A 73 6.71 2.59 -12.38
N GLY A 74 7.91 2.46 -11.82
CA GLY A 74 8.40 1.20 -11.25
C GLY A 74 7.71 0.76 -9.95
N MET A 75 7.17 1.71 -9.17
CA MET A 75 6.44 1.41 -7.93
C MET A 75 4.99 0.96 -8.17
N LYS A 76 4.44 1.17 -9.37
CA LYS A 76 3.03 0.84 -9.66
C LYS A 76 2.76 -0.66 -9.57
N ARG A 77 3.65 -1.51 -10.09
CA ARG A 77 3.51 -2.98 -10.09
C ARG A 77 3.38 -3.54 -8.67
N LEU A 78 4.32 -3.20 -7.79
CA LEU A 78 4.32 -3.68 -6.41
C LEU A 78 3.08 -3.22 -5.64
N ARG A 79 2.64 -1.98 -5.85
CA ARG A 79 1.44 -1.43 -5.23
C ARG A 79 0.17 -2.18 -5.65
N ILE A 80 0.06 -2.59 -6.92
CA ILE A 80 -1.06 -3.41 -7.39
C ILE A 80 -0.99 -4.80 -6.77
N TYR A 81 0.20 -5.41 -6.67
CA TYR A 81 0.35 -6.68 -5.98
C TYR A 81 -0.04 -6.60 -4.49
N MET A 82 0.35 -5.54 -3.79
CA MET A 82 -0.06 -5.28 -2.40
C MET A 82 -1.57 -5.09 -2.29
N ARG A 83 -2.21 -4.31 -3.18
CA ARG A 83 -3.66 -4.11 -3.23
C ARG A 83 -4.39 -5.45 -3.34
N ASP A 84 -3.90 -6.32 -4.19
CA ASP A 84 -4.49 -7.63 -4.47
C ASP A 84 -3.98 -8.72 -3.50
N LYS A 85 -3.28 -8.33 -2.42
CA LYS A 85 -2.73 -9.22 -1.37
C LYS A 85 -1.84 -10.33 -1.96
N PHE A 86 -1.10 -10.04 -3.05
CA PHE A 86 -0.29 -11.00 -3.81
C PHE A 86 -1.07 -12.22 -4.31
N ARG A 87 -2.37 -12.04 -4.60
CA ARG A 87 -3.27 -13.09 -5.11
C ARG A 87 -3.63 -12.83 -6.55
N CYS A 88 -3.66 -13.90 -7.35
CA CYS A 88 -4.23 -13.86 -8.69
C CYS A 88 -5.72 -13.52 -8.59
N GLN A 89 -6.18 -12.47 -9.27
CA GLN A 89 -7.58 -12.04 -9.24
C GLN A 89 -8.54 -12.92 -10.01
N TYR A 90 -8.03 -13.95 -10.69
CA TYR A 90 -8.84 -14.96 -11.40
C TYR A 90 -8.97 -16.28 -10.65
N CYS A 91 -7.88 -16.84 -10.13
CA CYS A 91 -7.90 -18.15 -9.46
C CYS A 91 -7.71 -18.06 -7.93
N GLY A 92 -7.43 -16.88 -7.36
CA GLY A 92 -7.27 -16.68 -5.92
C GLY A 92 -5.96 -17.19 -5.33
N VAL A 93 -5.12 -17.87 -6.10
CA VAL A 93 -3.86 -18.44 -5.58
C VAL A 93 -2.88 -17.32 -5.23
N LYS A 94 -2.35 -17.36 -3.99
CA LYS A 94 -1.26 -16.47 -3.55
C LYS A 94 0.08 -17.00 -4.08
N LYS A 95 0.88 -16.10 -4.66
CA LYS A 95 2.18 -16.44 -5.25
C LYS A 95 3.25 -15.41 -4.92
N ALA A 96 4.52 -15.82 -5.08
CA ALA A 96 5.64 -14.88 -4.96
C ALA A 96 5.59 -13.83 -6.10
N PRO A 97 6.09 -12.60 -5.87
CA PRO A 97 6.05 -11.51 -6.86
C PRO A 97 6.64 -11.87 -8.23
N ARG A 98 7.63 -12.78 -8.27
CA ARG A 98 8.26 -13.26 -9.50
C ARG A 98 7.35 -14.15 -10.36
N GLU A 99 6.33 -14.76 -9.76
CA GLU A 99 5.35 -15.63 -10.43
C GLU A 99 4.06 -14.91 -10.77
N LEU A 100 3.99 -13.61 -10.42
CA LEU A 100 2.86 -12.74 -10.68
C LEU A 100 3.16 -11.80 -11.84
N THR A 101 2.13 -11.46 -12.56
CA THR A 101 2.13 -10.47 -13.64
C THR A 101 0.99 -9.49 -13.45
N LEU A 102 1.03 -8.38 -14.18
CA LEU A 102 -0.09 -7.46 -14.30
C LEU A 102 -0.88 -7.81 -15.56
N ASP A 103 -2.19 -7.90 -15.42
CA ASP A 103 -3.12 -8.10 -16.52
C ASP A 103 -4.10 -6.93 -16.63
N HIS A 104 -4.46 -6.57 -17.85
CA HIS A 104 -5.46 -5.54 -18.12
C HIS A 104 -6.85 -6.17 -18.21
N ILE A 105 -7.81 -5.70 -17.40
CA ILE A 105 -9.20 -6.14 -17.42
C ILE A 105 -9.78 -5.92 -18.82
N LEU A 106 -9.75 -4.69 -19.32
CA LEU A 106 -9.93 -4.38 -20.73
C LEU A 106 -8.55 -4.39 -21.40
N PRO A 107 -8.31 -5.26 -22.38
CA PRO A 107 -7.02 -5.38 -23.07
C PRO A 107 -6.56 -4.06 -23.71
N ARG A 108 -5.25 -3.84 -23.74
CA ARG A 108 -4.68 -2.62 -24.36
C ARG A 108 -5.00 -2.52 -25.85
N SER A 109 -5.02 -3.64 -26.57
CA SER A 109 -5.43 -3.72 -27.97
C SER A 109 -6.86 -3.25 -28.22
N ARG A 110 -7.69 -3.25 -27.17
CA ARG A 110 -9.08 -2.81 -27.20
C ARG A 110 -9.32 -1.47 -26.50
N GLY A 111 -8.27 -0.67 -26.33
CA GLY A 111 -8.33 0.67 -25.71
C GLY A 111 -8.23 0.67 -24.18
N GLY A 112 -7.86 -0.44 -23.57
CA GLY A 112 -7.63 -0.49 -22.12
C GLY A 112 -6.44 0.36 -21.69
N ASP A 113 -6.61 1.14 -20.63
CA ASP A 113 -5.60 2.03 -20.06
C ASP A 113 -4.76 1.35 -18.96
N ASN A 114 -3.71 2.04 -18.49
CA ASN A 114 -2.86 1.60 -17.38
C ASN A 114 -3.36 2.12 -16.02
N SER A 115 -4.63 2.48 -15.89
CA SER A 115 -5.18 2.93 -14.61
C SER A 115 -5.24 1.79 -13.60
N PRO A 116 -5.12 2.09 -12.30
CA PRO A 116 -5.22 1.08 -11.26
C PRO A 116 -6.55 0.29 -11.28
N VAL A 117 -7.61 0.86 -11.82
CA VAL A 117 -8.93 0.20 -11.92
C VAL A 117 -9.04 -0.74 -13.11
N ASN A 118 -8.15 -0.63 -14.09
CA ASN A 118 -8.10 -1.50 -15.26
C ASN A 118 -6.99 -2.56 -15.17
N VAL A 119 -6.13 -2.52 -14.14
CA VAL A 119 -4.99 -3.43 -14.02
C VAL A 119 -5.11 -4.25 -12.73
N VAL A 120 -4.96 -5.57 -12.83
CA VAL A 120 -5.05 -6.51 -11.72
C VAL A 120 -3.85 -7.45 -11.67
N THR A 121 -3.62 -8.02 -10.49
CA THR A 121 -2.64 -9.08 -10.30
C THR A 121 -3.16 -10.39 -10.89
N ALA A 122 -2.37 -11.03 -11.74
CA ALA A 122 -2.66 -12.34 -12.30
C ALA A 122 -1.43 -13.27 -12.17
N CYS A 123 -1.64 -14.57 -12.04
CA CYS A 123 -0.56 -15.51 -12.28
C CYS A 123 -0.36 -15.72 -13.78
N VAL A 124 0.85 -16.10 -14.19
CA VAL A 124 1.19 -16.30 -15.62
C VAL A 124 0.21 -17.23 -16.33
N PRO A 125 -0.18 -18.41 -15.78
CA PRO A 125 -1.14 -19.28 -16.44
C PRO A 125 -2.52 -18.64 -16.68
N CYS A 126 -3.05 -17.90 -15.70
CA CYS A 126 -4.34 -17.22 -15.86
C CYS A 126 -4.26 -16.06 -16.86
N ASN A 127 -3.19 -15.29 -16.83
CA ASN A 127 -2.98 -14.20 -17.79
C ASN A 127 -2.92 -14.74 -19.23
N ASN A 128 -2.14 -15.79 -19.46
CA ASN A 128 -2.04 -16.44 -20.77
C ASN A 128 -3.39 -17.02 -21.24
N ARG A 129 -4.14 -17.67 -20.32
CA ARG A 129 -5.47 -18.22 -20.63
C ARG A 129 -6.47 -17.13 -20.99
N LYS A 130 -6.44 -15.98 -20.34
CA LYS A 130 -7.29 -14.84 -20.64
C LYS A 130 -6.92 -14.23 -21.99
N GLY A 131 -5.63 -14.03 -22.24
CA GLY A 131 -5.13 -13.45 -23.49
C GLY A 131 -5.74 -12.07 -23.75
N ASP A 132 -6.10 -11.83 -25.01
CA ASP A 132 -6.67 -10.58 -25.50
C ASP A 132 -8.21 -10.51 -25.38
N ARG A 133 -8.76 -11.16 -24.38
CA ARG A 133 -10.20 -11.18 -24.08
C ARG A 133 -10.50 -10.44 -22.79
N THR A 134 -11.71 -9.92 -22.66
CA THR A 134 -12.22 -9.46 -21.36
C THR A 134 -12.45 -10.64 -20.41
N PRO A 135 -12.54 -10.42 -19.09
CA PRO A 135 -12.86 -11.48 -18.13
C PRO A 135 -14.17 -12.22 -18.45
N ALA A 136 -15.18 -11.50 -18.93
CA ALA A 136 -16.47 -12.09 -19.34
C ALA A 136 -16.32 -13.03 -20.53
N GLU A 137 -15.66 -12.58 -21.61
CA GLU A 137 -15.38 -13.39 -22.80
C GLU A 137 -14.51 -14.62 -22.50
N ALA A 138 -13.56 -14.47 -21.57
CA ALA A 138 -12.70 -15.57 -21.14
C ALA A 138 -13.39 -16.52 -20.16
N ARG A 139 -14.60 -16.19 -19.67
CA ARG A 139 -15.30 -16.87 -18.57
C ARG A 139 -14.43 -16.98 -17.31
N MET A 140 -13.74 -15.90 -16.99
CA MET A 140 -12.82 -15.80 -15.87
C MET A 140 -13.21 -14.59 -15.01
N PRO A 141 -14.22 -14.73 -14.13
CA PRO A 141 -14.68 -13.62 -13.31
C PRO A 141 -13.57 -13.15 -12.37
N LEU A 142 -13.55 -11.85 -12.09
CA LEU A 142 -12.66 -11.26 -11.09
C LEU A 142 -13.16 -11.59 -9.69
N LEU A 143 -12.24 -11.89 -8.77
CA LEU A 143 -12.55 -12.08 -7.34
C LEU A 143 -12.94 -10.78 -6.65
N THR A 144 -12.39 -9.67 -7.12
CA THR A 144 -12.66 -8.33 -6.57
C THR A 144 -13.45 -7.53 -7.60
N SER A 145 -14.55 -6.90 -7.19
CA SER A 145 -15.33 -6.04 -8.07
C SER A 145 -14.49 -4.85 -8.58
N GLN A 146 -14.78 -4.39 -9.79
CA GLN A 146 -14.04 -3.27 -10.38
C GLN A 146 -14.20 -1.96 -9.57
N SER A 147 -15.32 -1.78 -8.88
CA SER A 147 -15.52 -0.66 -7.97
C SER A 147 -14.59 -0.72 -6.76
N ALA A 148 -14.34 -1.90 -6.21
CA ALA A 148 -13.42 -2.10 -5.09
C ALA A 148 -11.94 -1.90 -5.49
N LEU A 149 -11.61 -1.92 -6.78
CA LEU A 149 -10.26 -1.59 -7.28
C LEU A 149 -9.93 -0.08 -7.22
N ARG A 150 -10.92 0.78 -6.94
CA ARG A 150 -10.75 2.25 -6.84
C ARG A 150 -10.10 2.72 -5.54
N VAL A 151 -9.14 1.97 -5.02
CA VAL A 151 -8.39 2.38 -3.81
C VAL A 151 -7.17 3.22 -4.18
N LYS A 152 -6.87 4.22 -3.35
CA LYS A 152 -5.62 4.98 -3.46
C LYS A 152 -4.45 4.04 -3.16
N LEU A 153 -3.59 3.78 -4.14
CA LEU A 153 -2.47 2.82 -4.01
C LEU A 153 -1.46 3.22 -2.93
N GLU A 154 -1.32 4.53 -2.64
CA GLU A 154 -0.50 5.01 -1.52
C GLU A 154 -1.00 4.47 -0.19
N ARG A 155 -2.30 4.48 0.02
CA ARG A 155 -2.93 3.96 1.24
C ARG A 155 -2.70 2.45 1.38
N VAL A 156 -2.77 1.70 0.28
CA VAL A 156 -2.50 0.25 0.29
C VAL A 156 -1.10 -0.06 0.80
N VAL A 157 -0.09 0.69 0.35
CA VAL A 157 1.29 0.53 0.83
C VAL A 157 1.39 0.82 2.32
N LEU A 158 0.76 1.88 2.78
CA LEU A 158 0.76 2.26 4.19
C LEU A 158 0.07 1.20 5.06
N CYS A 159 -1.08 0.69 4.64
CA CYS A 159 -1.79 -0.39 5.33
C CYS A 159 -0.96 -1.68 5.40
N HIS A 160 -0.28 -2.04 4.32
CA HIS A 160 0.61 -3.21 4.32
C HIS A 160 1.74 -3.10 5.36
N TYR A 161 2.33 -1.90 5.52
CA TYR A 161 3.32 -1.68 6.58
C TYR A 161 2.69 -1.62 7.98
N ALA A 162 1.45 -1.16 8.10
CA ALA A 162 0.74 -1.08 9.38
C ALA A 162 0.30 -2.46 9.91
N GLU A 163 0.14 -3.47 9.04
CA GLU A 163 -0.05 -4.85 9.48
C GLU A 163 1.11 -5.35 10.35
N ALA A 164 2.32 -4.83 10.12
CA ALA A 164 3.53 -5.17 10.88
C ALA A 164 3.83 -4.22 12.05
N ARG A 165 3.11 -3.08 12.16
CA ARG A 165 3.39 -2.02 13.13
C ARG A 165 2.11 -1.50 13.77
N ALA A 166 1.81 -1.95 14.99
CA ALA A 166 0.58 -1.62 15.70
C ALA A 166 0.40 -0.10 15.90
N GLU A 167 1.50 0.63 16.18
CA GLU A 167 1.49 2.07 16.42
C GLU A 167 1.08 2.91 15.21
N TRP A 168 1.13 2.36 13.98
CA TRP A 168 0.69 3.08 12.77
C TRP A 168 -0.82 3.00 12.53
N ARG A 169 -1.49 1.98 13.11
CA ARG A 169 -2.89 1.65 12.81
C ARG A 169 -3.83 2.83 13.07
N LYS A 170 -3.66 3.52 14.22
CA LYS A 170 -4.49 4.68 14.58
C LYS A 170 -4.41 5.85 13.59
N TYR A 171 -3.23 6.05 12.96
CA TYR A 171 -3.03 7.11 11.95
C TYR A 171 -3.55 6.72 10.56
N LEU A 172 -3.78 5.44 10.32
CA LEU A 172 -4.26 4.91 9.05
C LEU A 172 -5.75 4.55 9.11
N PHE A 173 -6.39 4.83 10.24
CA PHE A 173 -7.81 4.51 10.49
C PHE A 173 -8.13 3.03 10.30
N MET A 174 -7.18 2.14 10.58
CA MET A 174 -7.36 0.69 10.41
C MET A 174 -8.24 0.09 11.50
N ASP A 175 -8.34 0.75 12.66
CA ASP A 175 -9.17 0.29 13.77
C ASP A 175 -10.67 0.56 13.52
N VAL A 176 -11.01 1.38 12.51
CA VAL A 176 -12.41 1.68 12.10
C VAL A 176 -12.91 0.70 11.04
N TYR A 177 -12.00 0.01 10.35
CA TYR A 177 -12.32 -0.97 9.33
C TYR A 177 -11.80 -2.36 9.74
N ASP A 178 -12.44 -2.96 10.75
CA ASP A 178 -12.24 -4.38 11.05
C ASP A 178 -12.81 -5.20 9.86
N ASP A 179 -12.04 -6.19 9.41
CA ASP A 179 -12.35 -7.05 8.25
C ASP A 179 -13.70 -7.80 8.38
N ARG A 180 -14.36 -7.70 9.54
CA ARG A 180 -15.70 -8.26 9.84
C ARG A 180 -16.81 -7.56 9.06
N ASP A 181 -16.73 -6.24 8.91
CA ASP A 181 -17.77 -5.45 8.20
C ASP A 181 -17.79 -5.71 6.68
N VAL A 182 -16.67 -6.13 6.10
CA VAL A 182 -16.58 -6.42 4.66
C VAL A 182 -17.14 -7.83 4.36
N ARG A 183 -16.95 -8.80 5.27
CA ARG A 183 -17.48 -10.16 5.11
C ARG A 183 -19.00 -10.21 5.25
N ASP A 184 -19.57 -9.44 6.16
CA ASP A 184 -21.02 -9.41 6.40
C ASP A 184 -21.80 -8.71 5.28
N ARG A 185 -21.18 -7.74 4.58
CA ARG A 185 -21.82 -7.11 3.40
C ARG A 185 -21.85 -8.03 2.18
N VAL A 186 -20.77 -8.78 1.94
CA VAL A 186 -20.69 -9.75 0.83
C VAL A 186 -21.65 -10.93 1.06
N SER A 187 -21.89 -11.31 2.31
CA SER A 187 -22.82 -12.40 2.65
C SER A 187 -24.30 -12.00 2.56
N ARG A 188 -24.62 -10.70 2.65
CA ARG A 188 -26.00 -10.19 2.56
C ARG A 188 -26.46 -9.85 1.13
N GLU A 189 -25.51 -9.71 0.18
CA GLU A 189 -25.84 -9.47 -1.24
C GLU A 189 -25.99 -10.77 -2.05
N ASN A 190 -25.82 -11.95 -1.41
CA ASN A 190 -25.94 -13.27 -2.04
C ASN A 190 -27.10 -14.13 -1.44
N CYS A 191 -28.10 -13.49 -0.83
CA CYS A 191 -29.38 -14.13 -0.48
C CYS A 191 -30.53 -13.55 -1.28
#